data_977c6e257f3da3176b31c1b4cb98be85
#
_entry.id   977c6e257f3da3176b31c1b4cb98be85
#
_cell.length_a   1.000
_cell.length_b   1.000
_cell.length_c   1.000
_cell.angle_alpha   90.00
_cell.angle_beta   90.00
_cell.angle_gamma   90.00
#
_symmetry.space_group_name_H-M   'P 1'
#
loop_
_entity.id
_entity.type
_entity.pdbx_description
1 polymer ?
#
loop_
_entity_poly.entity_id
_entity_poly.type
_entity_poly.pdbx_seq_one_letter_code
_entity_poly.pdbx_strand_id
1 'polypeptide(L)'
;KLKWILISLGVLIVLLVILSKTGVFGKDEGLKVTAEKVQKRTITEIVNASGKIYPEDEVKVSPDISGVITELNVQEGDTVKRGQLLARIDPDVYNIQRSQAASGVAQSQAQVSSVQAQVSNAQAALDALDAQMEQAQRAYDRPKKLFDDKVISRSEMDVAETTLKAAKANYNAAVQGIRSTKANVQSAQANVQTAQASLQRANKDLSRTAIVAPRDGVVSLLN
;
A
#
# COMPACT_ATOMS: atom_id res chain seq x y z
N LYS A 1 -5.18 -89.44 98.71
CA LYS A 1 -4.90 -89.07 97.30
C LYS A 1 -6.01 -88.13 96.72
N LEU A 2 -7.22 -88.25 97.17
CA LEU A 2 -8.36 -87.44 96.68
C LEU A 2 -8.29 -85.94 97.08
N LYS A 3 -7.72 -85.65 98.28
CA LYS A 3 -7.57 -84.23 98.75
C LYS A 3 -6.63 -83.38 97.84
N TRP A 4 -5.60 -83.97 97.29
CA TRP A 4 -4.66 -83.27 96.39
C TRP A 4 -5.26 -82.95 95.03
N ILE A 5 -6.17 -83.81 94.56
CA ILE A 5 -6.86 -83.58 93.29
C ILE A 5 -7.87 -82.38 93.43
N LEU A 6 -8.55 -82.30 94.63
CA LEU A 6 -9.48 -81.16 94.89
C LEU A 6 -8.69 -79.82 95.02
N ILE A 7 -7.47 -79.90 95.64
CA ILE A 7 -6.63 -78.70 95.74
C ILE A 7 -6.16 -78.21 94.35
N SER A 8 -5.71 -79.14 93.47
CA SER A 8 -5.24 -78.84 92.19
C SER A 8 -6.37 -78.31 91.28
N LEU A 9 -7.61 -78.83 91.45
CA LEU A 9 -8.78 -78.37 90.76
C LEU A 9 -9.15 -76.97 91.19
N GLY A 10 -9.04 -76.67 92.48
CA GLY A 10 -9.34 -75.32 93.05
C GLY A 10 -8.35 -74.25 92.51
N VAL A 11 -7.06 -74.60 92.46
CA VAL A 11 -6.00 -73.73 91.92
C VAL A 11 -6.21 -73.48 90.44
N LEU A 12 -6.62 -74.54 89.71
CA LEU A 12 -6.91 -74.40 88.25
C LEU A 12 -8.05 -73.42 87.96
N ILE A 13 -9.17 -73.52 88.83
CA ILE A 13 -10.31 -72.62 88.69
C ILE A 13 -9.95 -71.18 89.07
N VAL A 14 -9.15 -70.98 90.13
CA VAL A 14 -8.68 -69.64 90.51
C VAL A 14 -7.80 -69.02 89.36
N LEU A 15 -6.94 -69.89 88.80
CA LEU A 15 -6.08 -69.43 87.66
C LEU A 15 -6.88 -69.07 86.46
N LEU A 16 -7.94 -69.81 86.11
CA LEU A 16 -8.89 -69.47 85.04
C LEU A 16 -9.66 -68.16 85.30
N VAL A 17 -10.04 -67.95 86.54
CA VAL A 17 -10.77 -66.64 86.90
C VAL A 17 -9.79 -65.46 86.80
N ILE A 18 -8.53 -65.67 87.24
CA ILE A 18 -7.49 -64.63 87.10
C ILE A 18 -7.22 -64.31 85.62
N LEU A 19 -7.07 -65.33 84.78
CA LEU A 19 -6.84 -65.17 83.35
C LEU A 19 -8.00 -64.47 82.63
N SER A 20 -9.25 -64.78 83.07
CA SER A 20 -10.45 -64.11 82.55
C SER A 20 -10.52 -62.62 82.94
N LYS A 21 -10.00 -62.29 84.12
CA LYS A 21 -9.94 -60.91 84.61
C LYS A 21 -8.81 -60.10 84.04
N THR A 22 -7.72 -60.72 83.68
CA THR A 22 -6.55 -60.06 83.08
C THR A 22 -6.71 -59.71 81.54
N GLY A 23 -7.85 -60.05 80.95
CA GLY A 23 -8.13 -59.63 79.55
C GLY A 23 -7.33 -60.29 78.48
N VAL A 24 -6.76 -61.51 78.82
CA VAL A 24 -5.93 -62.29 77.82
C VAL A 24 -6.83 -62.90 76.70
N PHE A 25 -8.15 -63.02 76.97
CA PHE A 25 -9.11 -63.40 75.93
C PHE A 25 -9.79 -62.16 75.42
N GLY A 26 -9.19 -61.50 74.36
CA GLY A 26 -9.79 -60.59 73.41
C GLY A 26 -10.57 -59.44 73.99
N LYS A 27 -9.92 -58.31 74.20
CA LYS A 27 -10.62 -57.06 74.08
C LYS A 27 -10.91 -56.84 72.59
N ASP A 28 -12.17 -56.94 72.18
CA ASP A 28 -12.59 -56.36 70.94
C ASP A 28 -12.31 -54.82 70.99
N GLU A 29 -11.19 -54.44 70.36
CA GLU A 29 -10.97 -53.01 70.09
C GLU A 29 -12.04 -52.57 69.08
N GLY A 30 -13.18 -52.14 69.59
CA GLY A 30 -14.19 -51.45 68.78
C GLY A 30 -13.55 -50.25 68.10
N LEU A 31 -13.73 -50.15 66.79
CA LEU A 31 -13.32 -48.98 66.00
C LEU A 31 -13.74 -47.70 66.71
N LYS A 32 -12.76 -46.88 67.09
CA LYS A 32 -13.02 -45.57 67.68
C LYS A 32 -13.59 -44.70 66.53
N VAL A 33 -14.88 -44.49 66.52
CA VAL A 33 -15.57 -43.61 65.60
C VAL A 33 -15.84 -42.26 66.29
N THR A 34 -15.48 -41.22 65.63
CA THR A 34 -15.84 -39.85 66.04
C THR A 34 -17.16 -39.47 65.37
N ALA A 35 -18.21 -39.30 66.14
CA ALA A 35 -19.48 -38.85 65.64
C ALA A 35 -19.52 -37.32 65.68
N GLU A 36 -19.58 -36.72 64.54
CA GLU A 36 -19.70 -35.28 64.39
C GLU A 36 -21.10 -34.94 63.90
N LYS A 37 -21.70 -33.93 64.48
CA LYS A 37 -23.06 -33.50 64.12
C LYS A 37 -23.06 -32.85 62.76
N VAL A 38 -23.82 -33.37 61.83
CA VAL A 38 -23.94 -32.83 60.48
C VAL A 38 -24.41 -31.38 60.54
N GLN A 39 -23.62 -30.45 60.07
CA GLN A 39 -23.92 -29.05 59.91
C GLN A 39 -23.93 -28.70 58.43
N LYS A 40 -24.94 -27.90 58.01
CA LYS A 40 -24.94 -27.28 56.70
C LYS A 40 -23.86 -26.20 56.67
N ARG A 41 -22.83 -26.39 55.85
CA ARG A 41 -21.79 -25.39 55.58
C ARG A 41 -21.90 -24.96 54.14
N THR A 42 -21.75 -23.69 53.88
CA THR A 42 -21.57 -23.16 52.53
C THR A 42 -20.11 -23.41 52.13
N ILE A 43 -19.92 -24.19 51.12
CA ILE A 43 -18.58 -24.42 50.53
C ILE A 43 -18.46 -23.42 49.39
N THR A 44 -17.48 -22.53 49.50
CA THR A 44 -17.11 -21.62 48.38
C THR A 44 -15.87 -22.22 47.73
N GLU A 45 -16.06 -22.69 46.52
CA GLU A 45 -14.96 -23.10 45.66
C GLU A 45 -14.41 -21.88 44.92
N ILE A 46 -13.17 -21.56 45.13
CA ILE A 46 -12.48 -20.48 44.42
C ILE A 46 -11.73 -21.10 43.25
N VAL A 47 -12.22 -20.87 42.04
CA VAL A 47 -11.57 -21.26 40.81
C VAL A 47 -10.76 -20.08 40.31
N ASN A 48 -9.44 -20.20 40.32
CA ASN A 48 -8.53 -19.22 39.72
C ASN A 48 -8.40 -19.51 38.25
N ALA A 49 -8.85 -18.60 37.39
CA ALA A 49 -8.66 -18.65 35.97
C ALA A 49 -7.70 -17.52 35.56
N SER A 50 -6.68 -17.84 34.78
CA SER A 50 -5.80 -16.86 34.15
C SER A 50 -6.19 -16.71 32.68
N GLY A 51 -6.26 -15.50 32.18
CA GLY A 51 -6.54 -15.20 30.77
C GLY A 51 -5.71 -14.02 30.31
N LYS A 52 -5.57 -13.88 28.99
CA LYS A 52 -5.00 -12.70 28.35
C LYS A 52 -6.13 -11.90 27.72
N ILE A 53 -6.11 -10.60 27.91
CA ILE A 53 -7.05 -9.68 27.27
C ILE A 53 -6.38 -9.20 25.98
N TYR A 54 -7.06 -9.37 24.86
CA TYR A 54 -6.66 -8.85 23.57
C TYR A 54 -7.64 -7.77 23.12
N PRO A 55 -7.17 -6.72 22.42
CA PRO A 55 -8.09 -5.77 21.79
C PRO A 55 -8.94 -6.48 20.74
N GLU A 56 -10.19 -6.04 20.57
CA GLU A 56 -11.13 -6.56 19.58
C GLU A 56 -10.63 -6.28 18.16
N ASP A 57 -10.07 -5.08 17.96
CA ASP A 57 -9.50 -4.62 16.70
C ASP A 57 -8.03 -4.19 16.90
N GLU A 58 -7.12 -4.90 16.29
CA GLU A 58 -5.70 -4.54 16.20
C GLU A 58 -5.34 -4.14 14.77
N VAL A 59 -4.78 -2.95 14.59
CA VAL A 59 -4.29 -2.48 13.30
C VAL A 59 -2.78 -2.30 13.36
N LYS A 60 -2.07 -3.14 12.62
CA LYS A 60 -0.63 -3.02 12.48
C LYS A 60 -0.29 -1.88 11.50
N VAL A 61 0.37 -0.84 12.02
CA VAL A 61 0.90 0.26 11.21
C VAL A 61 2.36 -0.04 10.90
N SER A 62 2.64 -0.27 9.62
CA SER A 62 4.01 -0.50 9.12
C SER A 62 4.30 0.49 8.01
N PRO A 63 5.51 1.05 7.94
CA PRO A 63 5.90 1.91 6.82
C PRO A 63 5.98 1.07 5.53
N ASP A 64 5.49 1.64 4.43
CA ASP A 64 5.60 1.06 3.08
C ASP A 64 6.96 1.38 2.43
N ILE A 65 7.79 2.17 3.09
CA ILE A 65 9.09 2.64 2.59
C ILE A 65 10.19 2.34 3.60
N SER A 66 11.41 2.22 3.11
CA SER A 66 12.59 1.95 3.95
C SER A 66 13.32 3.25 4.30
N GLY A 67 13.82 3.36 5.52
CA GLY A 67 14.60 4.51 5.96
C GLY A 67 14.84 4.51 7.46
N VAL A 68 15.59 5.48 7.95
CA VAL A 68 15.87 5.69 9.36
C VAL A 68 14.76 6.55 9.96
N ILE A 69 14.24 6.16 11.12
CA ILE A 69 13.29 6.98 11.87
C ILE A 69 14.05 8.13 12.51
N THR A 70 13.70 9.37 12.17
CA THR A 70 14.29 10.60 12.71
C THR A 70 13.49 11.17 13.89
N GLU A 71 12.17 10.96 13.88
CA GLU A 71 11.27 11.43 14.92
C GLU A 71 10.29 10.34 15.32
N LEU A 72 10.10 10.14 16.61
CA LEU A 72 9.09 9.25 17.18
C LEU A 72 8.27 10.06 18.18
N ASN A 73 6.98 10.27 17.89
CA ASN A 73 6.12 11.19 18.65
C ASN A 73 5.10 10.46 19.53
N VAL A 74 5.25 9.16 19.71
CA VAL A 74 4.32 8.34 20.49
C VAL A 74 5.07 7.31 21.33
N GLN A 75 4.45 6.94 22.47
CA GLN A 75 4.90 5.88 23.36
C GLN A 75 3.81 4.81 23.49
N GLU A 76 4.19 3.65 24.01
CA GLU A 76 3.21 2.61 24.35
C GLU A 76 2.23 3.13 25.42
N GLY A 77 0.95 2.92 25.19
CA GLY A 77 -0.13 3.42 26.03
C GLY A 77 -0.71 4.77 25.62
N ASP A 78 -0.10 5.49 24.67
CA ASP A 78 -0.61 6.79 24.23
C ASP A 78 -1.90 6.65 23.42
N THR A 79 -2.82 7.59 23.67
CA THR A 79 -4.04 7.73 22.86
C THR A 79 -3.77 8.61 21.65
N VAL A 80 -4.02 8.08 20.46
CA VAL A 80 -3.79 8.74 19.19
C VAL A 80 -5.09 8.97 18.43
N LYS A 81 -5.15 10.07 17.69
CA LYS A 81 -6.27 10.41 16.80
C LYS A 81 -5.92 10.10 15.35
N ARG A 82 -6.93 9.80 14.55
CA ARG A 82 -6.78 9.60 13.12
C ARG A 82 -6.05 10.77 12.46
N GLY A 83 -5.00 10.48 11.68
CA GLY A 83 -4.15 11.46 11.01
C GLY A 83 -3.06 12.06 11.89
N GLN A 84 -2.95 11.68 13.17
CA GLN A 84 -1.87 12.12 14.04
C GLN A 84 -0.55 11.50 13.60
N LEU A 85 0.51 12.30 13.55
CA LEU A 85 1.86 11.85 13.22
C LEU A 85 2.42 10.98 14.34
N LEU A 86 2.72 9.72 14.01
CA LEU A 86 3.29 8.74 14.93
C LEU A 86 4.82 8.75 14.88
N ALA A 87 5.36 8.67 13.68
CA ALA A 87 6.80 8.67 13.44
C ALA A 87 7.12 9.32 12.09
N ARG A 88 8.35 9.76 11.92
CA ARG A 88 8.87 10.29 10.66
C ARG A 88 10.12 9.54 10.25
N ILE A 89 10.12 9.08 9.03
CA ILE A 89 11.31 8.53 8.35
C ILE A 89 12.07 9.69 7.72
N ASP A 90 13.39 9.58 7.65
CA ASP A 90 14.26 10.56 7.01
C ASP A 90 13.77 10.90 5.59
N PRO A 91 13.34 12.16 5.33
CA PRO A 91 12.76 12.53 4.04
C PRO A 91 13.79 12.94 2.99
N ASP A 92 15.07 13.04 3.32
CA ASP A 92 16.07 13.70 2.46
C ASP A 92 16.22 13.01 1.11
N VAL A 93 16.34 11.69 1.09
CA VAL A 93 16.43 10.91 -0.15
C VAL A 93 15.17 11.09 -1.01
N TYR A 94 13.99 11.09 -0.39
CA TYR A 94 12.70 11.26 -1.07
C TYR A 94 12.50 12.68 -1.59
N ASN A 95 13.00 13.70 -0.88
CA ASN A 95 13.03 15.08 -1.35
C ASN A 95 13.91 15.25 -2.60
N ILE A 96 15.09 14.61 -2.61
CA ILE A 96 15.97 14.59 -3.78
C ILE A 96 15.27 13.91 -4.96
N GLN A 97 14.65 12.76 -4.76
CA GLN A 97 13.91 12.04 -5.81
C GLN A 97 12.76 12.89 -6.36
N ARG A 98 12.00 13.56 -5.47
CA ARG A 98 10.94 14.47 -5.89
C ARG A 98 11.48 15.64 -6.72
N SER A 99 12.58 16.25 -6.29
CA SER A 99 13.24 17.37 -7.00
C SER A 99 13.74 16.92 -8.38
N GLN A 100 14.32 15.73 -8.48
CA GLN A 100 14.77 15.13 -9.74
C GLN A 100 13.59 14.87 -10.68
N ALA A 101 12.49 14.31 -10.18
CA ALA A 101 11.27 14.09 -10.96
C ALA A 101 10.63 15.41 -11.42
N ALA A 102 10.64 16.46 -10.57
CA ALA A 102 10.16 17.79 -10.94
C ALA A 102 11.00 18.42 -12.06
N SER A 103 12.33 18.25 -12.01
CA SER A 103 13.24 18.67 -13.08
C SER A 103 12.95 17.93 -14.38
N GLY A 104 12.62 16.63 -14.33
CA GLY A 104 12.21 15.84 -15.48
C GLY A 104 10.93 16.35 -16.13
N VAL A 105 9.94 16.80 -15.34
CA VAL A 105 8.73 17.46 -15.87
C VAL A 105 9.07 18.77 -16.56
N ALA A 106 9.91 19.62 -15.96
CA ALA A 106 10.33 20.89 -16.55
C ALA A 106 11.09 20.67 -17.89
N GLN A 107 11.97 19.67 -17.96
CA GLN A 107 12.67 19.29 -19.18
C GLN A 107 11.70 18.82 -20.27
N SER A 108 10.75 17.96 -19.94
CA SER A 108 9.74 17.47 -20.89
C SER A 108 8.84 18.61 -21.37
N GLN A 109 8.51 19.56 -20.52
CA GLN A 109 7.73 20.75 -20.87
C GLN A 109 8.51 21.68 -21.82
N ALA A 110 9.79 21.87 -21.58
CA ALA A 110 10.67 22.63 -22.49
C ALA A 110 10.74 21.97 -23.88
N GLN A 111 10.77 20.63 -23.93
CA GLN A 111 10.74 19.87 -25.18
C GLN A 111 9.43 20.11 -25.95
N VAL A 112 8.25 20.14 -25.27
CA VAL A 112 6.97 20.50 -25.91
C VAL A 112 7.03 21.89 -26.51
N SER A 113 7.56 22.86 -25.76
CA SER A 113 7.71 24.24 -26.24
C SER A 113 8.62 24.34 -27.48
N SER A 114 9.72 23.58 -27.51
CA SER A 114 10.62 23.51 -28.65
C SER A 114 9.94 22.94 -29.90
N VAL A 115 9.22 21.81 -29.76
CA VAL A 115 8.51 21.18 -30.89
C VAL A 115 7.33 22.06 -31.32
N GLN A 116 6.66 22.75 -30.40
CA GLN A 116 5.62 23.72 -30.73
C GLN A 116 6.14 24.91 -31.56
N ALA A 117 7.33 25.39 -31.26
CA ALA A 117 8.00 26.42 -32.08
C ALA A 117 8.32 25.90 -33.49
N GLN A 118 8.69 24.61 -33.63
CA GLN A 118 8.89 23.97 -34.92
C GLN A 118 7.60 23.91 -35.77
N VAL A 119 6.43 23.63 -35.10
CA VAL A 119 5.11 23.70 -35.76
C VAL A 119 4.85 25.12 -36.26
N SER A 120 5.12 26.14 -35.45
CA SER A 120 4.93 27.55 -35.84
C SER A 120 5.80 27.92 -37.07
N ASN A 121 7.08 27.51 -37.08
CA ASN A 121 7.97 27.74 -38.21
C ASN A 121 7.49 27.01 -39.47
N ALA A 122 7.06 25.74 -39.32
CA ALA A 122 6.52 24.97 -40.45
C ALA A 122 5.21 25.58 -40.96
N GLN A 123 4.37 26.17 -40.14
CA GLN A 123 3.17 26.90 -40.55
C GLN A 123 3.51 28.15 -41.35
N ALA A 124 4.48 28.95 -40.91
CA ALA A 124 4.93 30.12 -41.68
C ALA A 124 5.50 29.74 -43.05
N ALA A 125 6.24 28.60 -43.14
CA ALA A 125 6.74 28.05 -44.41
C ALA A 125 5.56 27.61 -45.30
N LEU A 126 4.51 27.00 -44.74
CA LEU A 126 3.32 26.60 -45.48
C LEU A 126 2.59 27.83 -46.05
N ASP A 127 2.44 28.90 -45.26
CA ASP A 127 1.80 30.12 -45.69
C ASP A 127 2.53 30.77 -46.91
N ALA A 128 3.86 30.71 -46.93
CA ALA A 128 4.69 31.11 -48.04
C ALA A 128 4.47 30.24 -49.32
N LEU A 129 4.36 28.91 -49.13
CA LEU A 129 4.08 27.98 -50.25
C LEU A 129 2.63 28.09 -50.74
N ASP A 130 1.68 28.44 -49.86
CA ASP A 130 0.31 28.72 -50.26
C ASP A 130 0.22 29.96 -51.18
N ALA A 131 0.90 31.03 -50.80
CA ALA A 131 1.02 32.23 -51.66
C ALA A 131 1.67 31.91 -53.00
N GLN A 132 2.68 31.05 -53.02
CA GLN A 132 3.36 30.59 -54.25
C GLN A 132 2.42 29.73 -55.11
N MET A 133 1.64 28.83 -54.51
CA MET A 133 0.64 28.01 -55.18
C MET A 133 -0.47 28.91 -55.79
N GLU A 134 -0.95 29.93 -55.04
CA GLU A 134 -1.93 30.87 -55.53
C GLU A 134 -1.40 31.72 -56.73
N GLN A 135 -0.14 32.14 -56.65
CA GLN A 135 0.53 32.79 -57.78
C GLN A 135 0.60 31.89 -59.01
N ALA A 136 1.00 30.62 -58.86
CA ALA A 136 1.05 29.66 -59.94
C ALA A 136 -0.35 29.34 -60.48
N GLN A 137 -1.38 29.33 -59.68
CA GLN A 137 -2.79 29.19 -60.09
C GLN A 137 -3.22 30.36 -60.99
N ARG A 138 -2.93 31.59 -60.58
CA ARG A 138 -3.22 32.80 -61.39
C ARG A 138 -2.44 32.81 -62.68
N ALA A 139 -1.16 32.34 -62.65
CA ALA A 139 -0.33 32.21 -63.82
C ALA A 139 -0.80 31.11 -64.78
N TYR A 140 -1.53 30.12 -64.35
CA TYR A 140 -2.15 29.08 -65.15
C TYR A 140 -3.50 29.52 -65.74
N ASP A 141 -4.33 30.24 -64.99
CA ASP A 141 -5.68 30.61 -65.40
C ASP A 141 -5.70 31.54 -66.65
N ARG A 142 -4.70 32.44 -66.78
CA ARG A 142 -4.56 33.30 -67.97
C ARG A 142 -4.20 32.51 -69.24
N PRO A 143 -3.12 31.71 -69.31
CA PRO A 143 -2.81 30.84 -70.46
C PRO A 143 -3.97 29.89 -70.79
N LYS A 144 -4.66 29.34 -69.79
CA LYS A 144 -5.81 28.46 -70.01
C LYS A 144 -6.89 29.15 -70.86
N LYS A 145 -7.29 30.40 -70.54
CA LYS A 145 -8.27 31.17 -71.33
C LYS A 145 -7.77 31.42 -72.75
N LEU A 146 -6.48 31.80 -72.91
CA LEU A 146 -5.88 32.05 -74.23
C LEU A 146 -5.75 30.78 -75.08
N PHE A 147 -5.55 29.62 -74.43
CA PHE A 147 -5.51 28.33 -75.13
C PHE A 147 -6.93 27.90 -75.55
N ASP A 148 -7.94 28.11 -74.72
CA ASP A 148 -9.34 27.85 -75.05
C ASP A 148 -9.78 28.74 -76.26
N ASP A 149 -9.26 29.97 -76.32
CA ASP A 149 -9.47 30.93 -77.44
C ASP A 149 -8.54 30.63 -78.68
N LYS A 150 -7.75 29.56 -78.59
CA LYS A 150 -6.79 29.13 -79.65
C LYS A 150 -5.68 30.15 -79.99
N VAL A 151 -5.32 31.01 -79.00
CA VAL A 151 -4.32 32.08 -79.20
C VAL A 151 -2.89 31.59 -78.89
N ILE A 152 -2.69 30.60 -78.00
CA ILE A 152 -1.38 30.08 -77.61
C ILE A 152 -1.22 28.63 -78.03
N SER A 153 0.05 28.19 -78.01
CA SER A 153 0.44 26.80 -78.36
C SER A 153 0.18 25.82 -77.17
N ARG A 154 0.03 24.55 -77.50
CA ARG A 154 -0.04 23.49 -76.48
C ARG A 154 1.18 23.45 -75.56
N SER A 155 2.37 23.70 -76.14
CA SER A 155 3.62 23.72 -75.37
C SER A 155 3.63 24.80 -74.29
N GLU A 156 3.09 26.00 -74.57
CA GLU A 156 2.99 27.09 -73.57
C GLU A 156 1.98 26.74 -72.45
N MET A 157 0.87 26.10 -72.78
CA MET A 157 -0.09 25.62 -71.82
C MET A 157 0.49 24.54 -70.94
N ASP A 158 1.24 23.55 -71.47
CA ASP A 158 1.87 22.47 -70.75
C ASP A 158 2.90 23.00 -69.73
N VAL A 159 3.62 24.08 -70.02
CA VAL A 159 4.54 24.74 -69.08
C VAL A 159 3.79 25.32 -67.91
N ALA A 160 2.68 26.03 -68.15
CA ALA A 160 1.86 26.63 -67.10
C ALA A 160 1.23 25.54 -66.19
N GLU A 161 0.74 24.45 -66.83
CA GLU A 161 0.18 23.28 -66.09
C GLU A 161 1.22 22.59 -65.22
N THR A 162 2.42 22.39 -65.76
CA THR A 162 3.55 21.72 -65.03
C THR A 162 4.00 22.57 -63.84
N THR A 163 4.03 23.93 -64.03
CA THR A 163 4.39 24.86 -62.94
C THR A 163 3.36 24.83 -61.80
N LEU A 164 2.05 24.86 -62.14
CA LEU A 164 1.01 24.71 -61.14
C LEU A 164 1.06 23.37 -60.43
N LYS A 165 1.26 22.30 -61.19
CA LYS A 165 1.39 20.92 -60.60
C LYS A 165 2.54 20.83 -59.61
N ALA A 166 3.69 21.44 -59.96
CA ALA A 166 4.85 21.51 -59.07
C ALA A 166 4.55 22.30 -57.78
N ALA A 167 3.93 23.48 -57.92
CA ALA A 167 3.54 24.31 -56.77
C ALA A 167 2.55 23.56 -55.83
N LYS A 168 1.54 22.88 -56.39
CA LYS A 168 0.60 22.05 -55.63
C LYS A 168 1.29 20.90 -54.93
N ALA A 169 2.24 20.26 -55.57
CA ALA A 169 3.02 19.16 -54.98
C ALA A 169 3.84 19.65 -53.77
N ASN A 170 4.50 20.82 -53.90
CA ASN A 170 5.28 21.41 -52.81
C ASN A 170 4.39 21.81 -51.63
N TYR A 171 3.22 22.40 -51.86
CA TYR A 171 2.24 22.74 -50.85
C TYR A 171 1.77 21.46 -50.08
N ASN A 172 1.38 20.43 -50.84
CA ASN A 172 0.93 19.17 -50.25
C ASN A 172 2.04 18.50 -49.42
N ALA A 173 3.29 18.55 -49.87
CA ALA A 173 4.42 18.05 -49.12
C ALA A 173 4.61 18.80 -47.79
N ALA A 174 4.47 20.12 -47.79
CA ALA A 174 4.56 20.94 -46.60
C ALA A 174 3.38 20.67 -45.64
N VAL A 175 2.16 20.45 -46.11
CA VAL A 175 1.00 20.04 -45.32
C VAL A 175 1.29 18.71 -44.59
N GLN A 176 1.88 17.73 -45.31
CA GLN A 176 2.27 16.46 -44.67
C GLN A 176 3.39 16.67 -43.64
N GLY A 177 4.33 17.57 -43.91
CA GLY A 177 5.39 17.95 -42.97
C GLY A 177 4.82 18.51 -41.65
N ILE A 178 3.85 19.42 -41.76
CA ILE A 178 3.14 19.96 -40.55
C ILE A 178 2.42 18.85 -39.81
N ARG A 179 1.75 17.94 -40.49
CA ARG A 179 1.06 16.81 -39.85
C ARG A 179 2.06 15.96 -39.07
N SER A 180 3.22 15.67 -39.61
CA SER A 180 4.29 14.95 -38.94
C SER A 180 4.78 15.71 -37.69
N THR A 181 5.05 17.01 -37.85
CA THR A 181 5.50 17.84 -36.69
C THR A 181 4.45 17.93 -35.60
N LYS A 182 3.14 18.03 -35.93
CA LYS A 182 2.04 17.96 -34.97
C LYS A 182 2.00 16.61 -34.23
N ALA A 183 2.27 15.50 -34.90
CA ALA A 183 2.39 14.19 -34.25
C ALA A 183 3.56 14.16 -33.24
N ASN A 184 4.68 14.85 -33.57
CA ASN A 184 5.81 14.99 -32.62
C ASN A 184 5.41 15.80 -31.37
N VAL A 185 4.54 16.84 -31.52
CA VAL A 185 3.99 17.56 -30.34
C VAL A 185 3.19 16.60 -29.45
N GLN A 186 2.34 15.78 -30.06
CA GLN A 186 1.55 14.79 -29.30
C GLN A 186 2.46 13.79 -28.54
N SER A 187 3.52 13.32 -29.18
CA SER A 187 4.50 12.45 -28.54
C SER A 187 5.23 13.17 -27.38
N ALA A 188 5.63 14.42 -27.58
CA ALA A 188 6.25 15.23 -26.53
C ALA A 188 5.29 15.47 -25.34
N GLN A 189 3.99 15.70 -25.61
CA GLN A 189 2.96 15.82 -24.56
C GLN A 189 2.79 14.50 -23.78
N ALA A 190 2.84 13.35 -24.44
CA ALA A 190 2.81 12.07 -23.77
C ALA A 190 4.02 11.88 -22.82
N ASN A 191 5.20 12.36 -23.23
CA ASN A 191 6.38 12.35 -22.35
C ASN A 191 6.18 13.24 -21.11
N VAL A 192 5.51 14.40 -21.23
CA VAL A 192 5.14 15.23 -20.07
C VAL A 192 4.23 14.47 -19.12
N GLN A 193 3.23 13.75 -19.62
CA GLN A 193 2.34 12.93 -18.78
C GLN A 193 3.13 11.84 -18.04
N THR A 194 4.07 11.18 -18.70
CA THR A 194 4.94 10.18 -18.06
C THR A 194 5.81 10.80 -16.97
N ALA A 195 6.40 11.97 -17.24
CA ALA A 195 7.20 12.69 -16.23
C ALA A 195 6.34 13.16 -15.05
N GLN A 196 5.10 13.63 -15.29
CA GLN A 196 4.15 14.00 -14.24
C GLN A 196 3.75 12.79 -13.38
N ALA A 197 3.53 11.62 -13.98
CA ALA A 197 3.25 10.38 -13.25
C ALA A 197 4.44 9.98 -12.35
N SER A 198 5.66 10.20 -12.82
CA SER A 198 6.88 9.97 -12.02
C SER A 198 6.97 10.94 -10.85
N LEU A 199 6.66 12.23 -11.05
CA LEU A 199 6.59 13.23 -9.98
C LEU A 199 5.50 12.89 -8.95
N GLN A 200 4.32 12.45 -9.40
CA GLN A 200 3.26 12.02 -8.49
C GLN A 200 3.70 10.82 -7.62
N ARG A 201 4.41 9.87 -8.21
CA ARG A 201 4.99 8.74 -7.47
C ARG A 201 5.96 9.24 -6.40
N ALA A 202 6.92 10.07 -6.77
CA ALA A 202 7.90 10.64 -5.84
C ALA A 202 7.23 11.45 -4.72
N ASN A 203 6.18 12.23 -5.01
CA ASN A 203 5.38 12.94 -4.01
C ASN A 203 4.67 11.97 -3.05
N LYS A 204 4.12 10.87 -3.57
CA LYS A 204 3.46 9.85 -2.76
C LYS A 204 4.47 9.14 -1.84
N ASP A 205 5.65 8.82 -2.35
CA ASP A 205 6.70 8.18 -1.56
C ASP A 205 7.21 9.14 -0.47
N LEU A 206 7.37 10.44 -0.78
CA LEU A 206 7.66 11.47 0.21
C LEU A 206 6.54 11.59 1.27
N SER A 207 5.27 11.53 0.88
CA SER A 207 4.17 11.59 1.85
C SER A 207 4.15 10.38 2.80
N ARG A 208 4.68 9.23 2.37
CA ARG A 208 4.79 8.01 3.17
C ARG A 208 5.91 8.06 4.21
N THR A 209 6.81 9.06 4.13
CA THR A 209 7.82 9.27 5.19
C THR A 209 7.18 9.69 6.51
N ALA A 210 5.99 10.30 6.47
CA ALA A 210 5.20 10.62 7.64
C ALA A 210 4.23 9.45 7.93
N ILE A 211 4.51 8.71 8.99
CA ILE A 211 3.67 7.60 9.46
C ILE A 211 2.58 8.18 10.34
N VAL A 212 1.33 8.06 9.91
CA VAL A 212 0.16 8.62 10.61
C VAL A 212 -0.79 7.53 11.05
N ALA A 213 -1.54 7.80 12.12
CA ALA A 213 -2.56 6.89 12.63
C ALA A 213 -3.73 6.77 11.64
N PRO A 214 -4.11 5.55 11.19
CA PRO A 214 -5.22 5.35 10.25
C PRO A 214 -6.60 5.56 10.90
N ARG A 215 -6.69 5.41 12.21
CA ARG A 215 -7.91 5.57 13.02
C ARG A 215 -7.57 6.01 14.44
N ASP A 216 -8.59 6.40 15.20
CA ASP A 216 -8.46 6.68 16.64
C ASP A 216 -8.17 5.37 17.39
N GLY A 217 -7.32 5.43 18.41
CA GLY A 217 -6.98 4.25 19.19
C GLY A 217 -5.91 4.51 20.25
N VAL A 218 -5.39 3.43 20.82
CA VAL A 218 -4.29 3.44 21.79
C VAL A 218 -3.14 2.62 21.22
N VAL A 219 -1.92 3.10 21.36
CA VAL A 219 -0.70 2.38 20.96
C VAL A 219 -0.48 1.22 21.93
N SER A 220 -0.61 -0.03 21.44
CA SER A 220 -0.48 -1.22 22.27
C SER A 220 0.95 -1.76 22.35
N LEU A 221 1.69 -1.66 21.24
CA LEU A 221 3.07 -2.16 21.14
C LEU A 221 3.85 -1.34 20.13
N LEU A 222 5.11 -1.08 20.44
CA LEU A 222 6.07 -0.38 19.60
C LEU A 222 7.24 -1.33 19.32
N ASN A 223 7.42 -1.78 18.08
CA ASN A 223 8.48 -2.70 17.67
C ASN A 223 9.53 -1.99 16.82
#